data_d3a0b34ad60366668ff4a7e77b7751eb
#
_entry.id   d3a0b34ad60366668ff4a7e77b7751eb
#
_cell.length_a   1.000
_cell.length_b   1.000
_cell.length_c   1.000
_cell.angle_alpha   90.00
_cell.angle_beta   90.00
_cell.angle_gamma   90.00
#
_symmetry.space_group_name_H-M   'P 1'
#
loop_
_entity.id
_entity.type
_entity.pdbx_description
1 polymer ?
#
loop_
_entity_poly.entity_id
_entity_poly.type
_entity_poly.pdbx_seq_one_letter_code
_entity_poly.pdbx_strand_id
1 'polypeptide(L)'
;MAKYIMALDAGTTSNRCILFDEKGNICSMAQKEFTQFFPKPGWVEHDANEIWSTQLGVAVEAMSKIGVTASDIAAIGITNQRETTIVWDKRTGEPVCHAIVWQCRRTSEYCDALKEKGLVDAFRQKTGLVIDAYFSGTKLKWILDHVEGARERAVRGELLFGTVETWLIWKLTKGKVHVTDYSNASRTLLFNIQTLQWDDEILEELNIPKCMLPEVKPSSCIYGETDTSWFGGTIPIGGAAGDQQAALFGQTCFQPGEAKNTYGTGCFMLMNTGEKPVFSRNGLVTTIAWGVDNKVEYALEGSIFVAGAAIQWLRDEMRLIDSAEDSEYMAQKVKDTNGCYVVPAFTGLGAPHWDQYARGTIVGITRGVNKYHVIRATLESLAYQTHDVLQAMKADSGIELSALKVDGGASANNFLMQIQADMIGAPVKRPCCVETTALGAAYLAGLAVGYWADKEDVCKNWAIDQTFEPVIGEEERQKKISGWNRAVKYSYGWEKES
;
A
#
# COMPACT_ATOMS: atom_id res chain seq x y z
N MET A 1 17.01 22.37 -19.95
CA MET A 1 15.75 21.86 -19.37
C MET A 1 16.11 20.76 -18.39
N ALA A 2 15.44 20.67 -17.25
CA ALA A 2 15.61 19.55 -16.32
C ALA A 2 15.29 18.23 -17.03
N LYS A 3 16.06 17.19 -16.72
CA LYS A 3 16.06 15.92 -17.49
C LYS A 3 15.38 14.77 -16.74
N TYR A 4 15.17 14.91 -15.45
CA TYR A 4 14.74 13.82 -14.60
C TYR A 4 13.64 14.24 -13.64
N ILE A 5 12.79 13.29 -13.27
CA ILE A 5 11.94 13.38 -12.10
C ILE A 5 12.54 12.46 -11.02
N MET A 6 12.63 12.98 -9.79
CA MET A 6 13.09 12.24 -8.62
C MET A 6 11.87 11.65 -7.88
N ALA A 7 11.83 10.35 -7.71
CA ALA A 7 10.87 9.67 -6.83
C ALA A 7 11.54 9.27 -5.53
N LEU A 8 10.95 9.69 -4.40
CA LEU A 8 11.31 9.25 -3.06
C LEU A 8 10.26 8.24 -2.59
N ASP A 9 10.68 7.00 -2.38
CA ASP A 9 9.83 5.89 -1.95
C ASP A 9 10.23 5.47 -0.53
N ALA A 10 9.46 5.92 0.44
CA ALA A 10 9.65 5.62 1.85
C ALA A 10 8.83 4.38 2.25
N GLY A 11 9.38 3.20 1.99
CA GLY A 11 8.74 1.92 2.29
C GLY A 11 8.75 1.55 3.78
N THR A 12 8.21 0.37 4.11
CA THR A 12 8.14 -0.08 5.51
C THR A 12 9.50 -0.50 6.07
N THR A 13 10.36 -1.08 5.25
CA THR A 13 11.65 -1.64 5.70
C THR A 13 12.86 -0.90 5.14
N SER A 14 12.66 -0.11 4.10
CA SER A 14 13.74 0.61 3.41
C SER A 14 13.22 1.86 2.73
N ASN A 15 14.12 2.81 2.54
CA ASN A 15 13.92 3.99 1.71
C ASN A 15 14.62 3.81 0.38
N ARG A 16 14.00 4.33 -0.68
CA ARG A 16 14.49 4.26 -2.04
C ARG A 16 14.41 5.63 -2.71
N CYS A 17 15.34 5.91 -3.60
CA CYS A 17 15.27 7.03 -4.52
C CYS A 17 15.50 6.53 -5.93
N ILE A 18 14.64 6.91 -6.86
CA ILE A 18 14.75 6.56 -8.28
C ILE A 18 14.67 7.85 -9.11
N LEU A 19 15.57 7.99 -10.07
CA LEU A 19 15.52 9.05 -11.07
C LEU A 19 14.98 8.48 -12.37
N PHE A 20 13.87 9.05 -12.85
CA PHE A 20 13.22 8.67 -14.09
C PHE A 20 13.43 9.72 -15.18
N ASP A 21 13.62 9.27 -16.43
CA ASP A 21 13.60 10.13 -17.61
C ASP A 21 12.15 10.37 -18.12
N GLU A 22 12.01 11.16 -19.17
CA GLU A 22 10.73 11.49 -19.80
C GLU A 22 9.96 10.27 -20.32
N LYS A 23 10.67 9.17 -20.61
CA LYS A 23 10.07 7.90 -21.06
C LYS A 23 9.72 6.96 -19.91
N GLY A 24 9.91 7.39 -18.66
CA GLY A 24 9.71 6.55 -17.48
C GLY A 24 10.78 5.49 -17.28
N ASN A 25 11.94 5.59 -17.93
CA ASN A 25 13.04 4.67 -17.69
C ASN A 25 13.78 5.03 -16.41
N ILE A 26 14.23 4.00 -15.68
CA ILE A 26 15.08 4.15 -14.50
C ILE A 26 16.50 4.52 -14.96
N CYS A 27 16.94 5.73 -14.62
CA CYS A 27 18.26 6.23 -14.95
C CYS A 27 19.25 6.06 -13.80
N SER A 28 18.77 6.14 -12.57
CA SER A 28 19.56 5.89 -11.36
C SER A 28 18.65 5.43 -10.23
N MET A 29 19.21 4.60 -9.34
CA MET A 29 18.51 4.13 -8.15
C MET A 29 19.48 3.95 -6.99
N ALA A 30 19.01 4.29 -5.79
CA ALA A 30 19.66 3.94 -4.52
C ALA A 30 18.62 3.49 -3.51
N GLN A 31 18.98 2.57 -2.64
CA GLN A 31 18.11 2.01 -1.61
C GLN A 31 18.91 1.74 -0.34
N LYS A 32 18.29 1.96 0.81
CA LYS A 32 18.87 1.64 2.11
C LYS A 32 17.79 1.22 3.09
N GLU A 33 18.04 0.13 3.81
CA GLU A 33 17.21 -0.32 4.92
C GLU A 33 17.40 0.58 6.15
N PHE A 34 16.40 0.59 7.04
CA PHE A 34 16.46 1.27 8.33
C PHE A 34 15.92 0.37 9.45
N THR A 35 16.20 0.75 10.69
CA THR A 35 15.94 -0.08 11.87
C THR A 35 14.44 -0.24 12.13
N GLN A 36 14.04 -1.47 12.41
CA GLN A 36 12.68 -1.83 12.84
C GLN A 36 12.72 -2.10 14.36
N PHE A 37 11.80 -1.51 15.13
CA PHE A 37 11.71 -1.68 16.57
C PHE A 37 10.45 -2.45 16.94
N PHE A 38 10.60 -3.47 17.79
CA PHE A 38 9.52 -4.32 18.30
C PHE A 38 9.51 -4.34 19.83
N PRO A 39 9.15 -3.20 20.50
CA PRO A 39 9.35 -3.05 21.95
C PRO A 39 8.46 -3.97 22.80
N LYS A 40 7.32 -4.42 22.27
CA LYS A 40 6.40 -5.38 22.90
C LYS A 40 5.73 -6.25 21.84
N PRO A 41 5.17 -7.42 22.21
CA PRO A 41 4.36 -8.21 21.26
C PRO A 41 3.29 -7.37 20.56
N GLY A 42 3.24 -7.42 19.23
CA GLY A 42 2.30 -6.66 18.41
C GLY A 42 2.60 -5.15 18.28
N TRP A 43 3.69 -4.66 18.86
CA TRP A 43 4.12 -3.27 18.71
C TRP A 43 5.20 -3.15 17.63
N VAL A 44 5.04 -2.18 16.74
CA VAL A 44 6.01 -1.91 15.67
C VAL A 44 6.26 -0.40 15.62
N GLU A 45 7.53 -0.01 15.64
CA GLU A 45 7.96 1.39 15.66
C GLU A 45 9.12 1.63 14.69
N HIS A 46 9.21 2.87 14.21
CA HIS A 46 10.37 3.37 13.45
C HIS A 46 10.90 4.67 14.06
N ASP A 47 12.20 4.90 13.92
CA ASP A 47 12.76 6.23 14.19
C ASP A 47 12.50 7.15 12.99
N ALA A 48 11.69 8.19 13.19
CA ALA A 48 11.37 9.16 12.14
C ALA A 48 12.60 9.93 11.64
N ASN A 49 13.61 10.16 12.48
CA ASN A 49 14.85 10.79 12.09
C ASN A 49 15.72 9.84 11.23
N GLU A 50 15.69 8.53 11.48
CA GLU A 50 16.35 7.54 10.64
C GLU A 50 15.66 7.41 9.27
N ILE A 51 14.31 7.44 9.21
CA ILE A 51 13.56 7.52 7.95
C ILE A 51 14.03 8.74 7.14
N TRP A 52 14.08 9.91 7.77
CA TRP A 52 14.53 11.14 7.11
C TRP A 52 15.97 11.06 6.60
N SER A 53 16.91 10.68 7.47
CA SER A 53 18.34 10.66 7.14
C SER A 53 18.67 9.63 6.05
N THR A 54 18.02 8.47 6.10
CA THR A 54 18.15 7.43 5.07
C THR A 54 17.56 7.88 3.75
N GLN A 55 16.36 8.51 3.76
CA GLN A 55 15.72 8.99 2.53
C GLN A 55 16.55 10.09 1.86
N LEU A 56 17.07 11.03 2.62
CA LEU A 56 17.98 12.05 2.09
C LEU A 56 19.27 11.41 1.55
N GLY A 57 19.84 10.44 2.28
CA GLY A 57 21.05 9.75 1.88
C GLY A 57 20.91 9.04 0.52
N VAL A 58 19.84 8.29 0.31
CA VAL A 58 19.59 7.60 -0.97
C VAL A 58 19.27 8.57 -2.11
N ALA A 59 18.66 9.74 -1.81
CA ALA A 59 18.43 10.78 -2.82
C ALA A 59 19.76 11.36 -3.33
N VAL A 60 20.65 11.74 -2.42
CA VAL A 60 22.00 12.25 -2.75
C VAL A 60 22.81 11.17 -3.48
N GLU A 61 22.76 9.92 -3.04
CA GLU A 61 23.46 8.80 -3.68
C GLU A 61 22.98 8.58 -5.12
N ALA A 62 21.66 8.55 -5.35
CA ALA A 62 21.10 8.37 -6.69
C ALA A 62 21.51 9.48 -7.64
N MET A 63 21.52 10.74 -7.18
CA MET A 63 22.02 11.87 -7.97
C MET A 63 23.53 11.72 -8.28
N SER A 64 24.32 11.37 -7.29
CA SER A 64 25.77 11.23 -7.40
C SER A 64 26.19 10.13 -8.38
N LYS A 65 25.46 9.01 -8.43
CA LYS A 65 25.75 7.86 -9.33
C LYS A 65 25.81 8.25 -10.79
N ILE A 66 25.04 9.25 -11.22
CA ILE A 66 25.01 9.72 -12.62
C ILE A 66 25.47 11.19 -12.78
N GLY A 67 25.99 11.79 -11.70
CA GLY A 67 26.59 13.11 -11.72
C GLY A 67 25.62 14.26 -12.00
N VAL A 68 24.35 14.15 -11.58
CA VAL A 68 23.33 15.18 -11.77
C VAL A 68 23.26 16.13 -10.57
N THR A 69 22.79 17.35 -10.81
CA THR A 69 22.60 18.41 -9.82
C THR A 69 21.12 18.74 -9.65
N ALA A 70 20.78 19.57 -8.69
CA ALA A 70 19.40 20.03 -8.47
C ALA A 70 18.76 20.62 -9.74
N SER A 71 19.54 21.30 -10.59
CA SER A 71 19.05 21.91 -11.84
C SER A 71 18.67 20.89 -12.94
N ASP A 72 19.10 19.63 -12.81
CA ASP A 72 18.74 18.54 -13.71
C ASP A 72 17.44 17.84 -13.31
N ILE A 73 16.92 18.11 -12.08
CA ILE A 73 15.70 17.51 -11.52
C ILE A 73 14.55 18.50 -11.70
N ALA A 74 13.51 18.08 -12.43
CA ALA A 74 12.32 18.91 -12.67
C ALA A 74 11.42 19.02 -11.44
N ALA A 75 11.21 17.90 -10.73
CA ALA A 75 10.41 17.84 -9.51
C ALA A 75 10.72 16.59 -8.70
N ILE A 76 10.29 16.61 -7.44
CA ILE A 76 10.28 15.46 -6.53
C ILE A 76 8.83 14.97 -6.38
N GLY A 77 8.63 13.65 -6.56
CA GLY A 77 7.45 12.92 -6.14
C GLY A 77 7.75 12.06 -4.92
N ILE A 78 6.83 12.03 -3.96
CA ILE A 78 6.99 11.27 -2.71
C ILE A 78 5.90 10.21 -2.64
N THR A 79 6.30 8.99 -2.36
CA THR A 79 5.40 7.90 -1.98
C THR A 79 5.89 7.25 -0.69
N ASN A 80 4.97 6.66 0.06
CA ASN A 80 5.29 6.23 1.42
C ASN A 80 4.43 5.06 1.87
N GLN A 81 4.97 4.28 2.82
CA GLN A 81 4.15 3.44 3.69
C GLN A 81 3.06 4.29 4.33
N ARG A 82 1.80 3.88 4.17
CA ARG A 82 0.65 4.64 4.64
C ARG A 82 0.45 4.47 6.15
N GLU A 83 -0.42 5.27 6.74
CA GLU A 83 -0.94 5.18 8.12
C GLU A 83 0.11 5.33 9.24
N THR A 84 1.38 5.14 8.98
CA THR A 84 2.45 5.31 9.96
C THR A 84 2.43 6.73 10.52
N THR A 85 2.32 6.83 11.84
CA THR A 85 1.95 8.06 12.55
C THR A 85 3.16 8.69 13.21
N ILE A 86 3.44 9.95 12.89
CA ILE A 86 4.55 10.72 13.42
C ILE A 86 3.99 11.99 14.09
N VAL A 87 4.47 12.31 15.30
CA VAL A 87 4.17 13.56 16.01
C VAL A 87 5.48 14.21 16.40
N TRP A 88 5.63 15.50 16.10
CA TRP A 88 6.87 16.23 16.38
C TRP A 88 6.62 17.65 16.90
N ASP A 89 7.61 18.18 17.58
CA ASP A 89 7.62 19.58 18.02
C ASP A 89 7.80 20.52 16.83
N LYS A 90 6.87 21.44 16.64
CA LYS A 90 6.86 22.40 15.52
C LYS A 90 8.10 23.29 15.48
N ARG A 91 8.67 23.63 16.63
CA ARG A 91 9.80 24.57 16.76
C ARG A 91 11.15 23.87 16.57
N THR A 92 11.32 22.68 17.16
CA THR A 92 12.60 21.96 17.14
C THR A 92 12.70 20.98 15.98
N GLY A 93 11.56 20.47 15.50
CA GLY A 93 11.51 19.38 14.53
C GLY A 93 11.84 18.01 15.11
N GLU A 94 11.83 17.87 16.43
CA GLU A 94 12.12 16.60 17.08
C GLU A 94 10.83 15.79 17.31
N PRO A 95 10.80 14.52 16.88
CA PRO A 95 9.70 13.61 17.19
C PRO A 95 9.52 13.44 18.70
N VAL A 96 8.28 13.42 19.19
CA VAL A 96 7.98 13.24 20.61
C VAL A 96 8.10 11.78 21.07
N CYS A 97 8.06 10.85 20.14
CA CYS A 97 8.29 9.41 20.31
C CYS A 97 8.65 8.79 18.95
N HIS A 98 8.98 7.51 18.93
CA HIS A 98 9.09 6.76 17.67
C HIS A 98 7.78 6.81 16.88
N ALA A 99 7.87 6.78 15.56
CA ALA A 99 6.73 6.65 14.67
C ALA A 99 6.02 5.32 14.94
N ILE A 100 4.69 5.36 15.11
CA ILE A 100 3.89 4.13 15.28
C ILE A 100 3.50 3.61 13.90
N VAL A 101 4.02 2.43 13.56
CA VAL A 101 3.89 1.84 12.21
C VAL A 101 2.48 1.31 11.99
N TRP A 102 2.04 1.27 10.73
CA TRP A 102 0.74 0.75 10.30
C TRP A 102 0.45 -0.68 10.81
N GLN A 103 1.46 -1.51 10.96
CA GLN A 103 1.36 -2.90 11.47
C GLN A 103 1.11 -2.98 12.98
N CYS A 104 1.32 -1.88 13.73
CA CYS A 104 1.27 -1.88 15.18
C CYS A 104 -0.15 -2.05 15.71
N ARG A 105 -0.34 -3.01 16.64
CA ARG A 105 -1.66 -3.37 17.20
C ARG A 105 -1.96 -2.75 18.56
N ARG A 106 -1.10 -1.84 19.08
CA ARG A 106 -1.22 -1.25 20.44
C ARG A 106 -2.53 -0.52 20.71
N THR A 107 -3.24 -0.10 19.65
CA THR A 107 -4.47 0.68 19.76
C THR A 107 -5.75 -0.16 19.55
N SER A 108 -5.63 -1.50 19.56
CA SER A 108 -6.78 -2.38 19.36
C SER A 108 -7.91 -2.14 20.39
N GLU A 109 -7.57 -1.86 21.66
CA GLU A 109 -8.55 -1.56 22.71
C GLU A 109 -9.36 -0.28 22.40
N TYR A 110 -8.72 0.77 21.83
CA TYR A 110 -9.45 1.96 21.40
C TYR A 110 -10.43 1.66 20.26
N CYS A 111 -10.00 0.79 19.33
CA CYS A 111 -10.87 0.35 18.23
C CYS A 111 -12.09 -0.43 18.75
N ASP A 112 -11.89 -1.31 19.71
CA ASP A 112 -12.99 -2.09 20.30
C ASP A 112 -13.96 -1.18 21.08
N ALA A 113 -13.45 -0.22 21.85
CA ALA A 113 -14.29 0.78 22.53
C ALA A 113 -15.14 1.63 21.56
N LEU A 114 -14.60 2.02 20.40
CA LEU A 114 -15.35 2.73 19.36
C LEU A 114 -16.45 1.86 18.74
N LYS A 115 -16.17 0.56 18.52
CA LYS A 115 -17.15 -0.40 18.01
C LYS A 115 -18.28 -0.63 19.02
N GLU A 116 -17.93 -0.79 20.29
CA GLU A 116 -18.92 -0.95 21.39
C GLU A 116 -19.84 0.27 21.54
N LYS A 117 -19.35 1.48 21.25
CA LYS A 117 -20.16 2.71 21.16
C LYS A 117 -21.10 2.73 19.95
N GLY A 118 -21.02 1.77 19.03
CA GLY A 118 -21.85 1.71 17.82
C GLY A 118 -21.43 2.65 16.71
N LEU A 119 -20.15 3.10 16.68
CA LEU A 119 -19.66 4.10 15.73
C LEU A 119 -19.20 3.53 14.38
N VAL A 120 -19.30 2.21 14.18
CA VAL A 120 -18.80 1.52 12.97
C VAL A 120 -19.33 2.14 11.68
N ASP A 121 -20.65 2.32 11.59
CA ASP A 121 -21.28 2.84 10.37
C ASP A 121 -20.97 4.33 10.15
N ALA A 122 -20.92 5.13 11.22
CA ALA A 122 -20.57 6.54 11.12
C ALA A 122 -19.14 6.74 10.58
N PHE A 123 -18.17 6.00 11.11
CA PHE A 123 -16.79 6.04 10.60
C PHE A 123 -16.70 5.58 9.14
N ARG A 124 -17.37 4.45 8.82
CA ARG A 124 -17.37 3.93 7.44
C ARG A 124 -17.95 4.91 6.44
N GLN A 125 -19.07 5.54 6.74
CA GLN A 125 -19.72 6.50 5.85
C GLN A 125 -18.88 7.76 5.62
N LYS A 126 -18.15 8.21 6.64
CA LYS A 126 -17.31 9.40 6.56
C LYS A 126 -15.95 9.13 5.94
N THR A 127 -15.28 8.08 6.38
CA THR A 127 -13.88 7.81 6.03
C THR A 127 -13.70 6.73 4.96
N GLY A 128 -14.72 5.91 4.69
CA GLY A 128 -14.61 4.72 3.83
C GLY A 128 -13.91 3.53 4.50
N LEU A 129 -13.42 3.68 5.73
CA LEU A 129 -12.58 2.73 6.42
C LEU A 129 -13.36 1.94 7.48
N VAL A 130 -12.79 0.80 7.87
CA VAL A 130 -13.19 0.06 9.06
C VAL A 130 -12.48 0.63 10.30
N ILE A 131 -13.06 0.50 11.48
CA ILE A 131 -12.38 0.85 12.73
C ILE A 131 -11.37 -0.25 13.04
N ASP A 132 -10.09 0.05 12.81
CA ASP A 132 -8.96 -0.87 13.04
C ASP A 132 -7.69 -0.11 13.45
N ALA A 133 -6.84 -0.75 14.25
CA ALA A 133 -5.54 -0.23 14.67
C ALA A 133 -4.56 0.01 13.49
N TYR A 134 -4.90 -0.46 12.31
CA TYR A 134 -4.16 -0.20 11.07
C TYR A 134 -4.05 1.30 10.77
N PHE A 135 -5.12 2.06 10.94
CA PHE A 135 -5.23 3.46 10.56
C PHE A 135 -4.64 4.44 11.59
N SER A 136 -4.30 5.67 11.17
CA SER A 136 -3.52 6.62 11.98
C SER A 136 -4.25 7.18 13.20
N GLY A 137 -5.57 7.39 13.13
CA GLY A 137 -6.31 8.18 14.13
C GLY A 137 -6.20 7.66 15.55
N THR A 138 -6.33 6.35 15.75
CA THR A 138 -6.18 5.73 17.09
C THR A 138 -4.73 5.76 17.58
N LYS A 139 -3.74 5.72 16.68
CA LYS A 139 -2.31 5.87 17.02
C LYS A 139 -2.01 7.29 17.50
N LEU A 140 -2.56 8.31 16.81
CA LEU A 140 -2.42 9.68 17.20
C LEU A 140 -3.05 9.92 18.58
N LYS A 141 -4.27 9.40 18.81
CA LYS A 141 -4.90 9.43 20.13
C LYS A 141 -4.01 8.80 21.19
N TRP A 142 -3.44 7.62 20.89
CA TRP A 142 -2.56 6.91 21.82
C TRP A 142 -1.33 7.76 22.20
N ILE A 143 -0.67 8.43 21.24
CA ILE A 143 0.47 9.31 21.50
C ILE A 143 0.06 10.44 22.44
N LEU A 144 -1.07 11.10 22.17
CA LEU A 144 -1.56 12.20 23.00
C LEU A 144 -1.92 11.77 24.43
N ASP A 145 -2.35 10.52 24.61
CA ASP A 145 -2.76 9.98 25.92
C ASP A 145 -1.57 9.42 26.74
N HIS A 146 -0.48 8.99 26.10
CA HIS A 146 0.61 8.25 26.76
C HIS A 146 1.96 8.94 26.79
N VAL A 147 2.19 9.91 25.87
CA VAL A 147 3.43 10.70 25.88
C VAL A 147 3.23 11.89 26.81
N GLU A 148 4.06 12.01 27.82
CA GLU A 148 3.96 13.05 28.86
C GLU A 148 3.91 14.46 28.25
N GLY A 149 2.90 15.23 28.63
CA GLY A 149 2.69 16.60 28.17
C GLY A 149 2.29 16.75 26.70
N ALA A 150 2.16 15.66 25.94
CA ALA A 150 1.85 15.76 24.52
C ALA A 150 0.49 16.38 24.24
N ARG A 151 -0.53 16.03 25.00
CA ARG A 151 -1.90 16.55 24.82
C ARG A 151 -1.95 18.05 25.05
N GLU A 152 -1.39 18.53 26.15
CA GLU A 152 -1.36 19.96 26.49
C GLU A 152 -0.59 20.77 25.46
N ARG A 153 0.53 20.22 24.98
CA ARG A 153 1.34 20.84 23.92
C ARG A 153 0.60 20.86 22.59
N ALA A 154 -0.12 19.80 22.24
CA ALA A 154 -0.93 19.75 21.02
C ALA A 154 -2.06 20.79 21.05
N VAL A 155 -2.77 20.93 22.18
CA VAL A 155 -3.82 21.96 22.36
C VAL A 155 -3.25 23.38 22.21
N ARG A 156 -2.01 23.63 22.67
CA ARG A 156 -1.34 24.91 22.46
C ARG A 156 -0.79 25.12 21.05
N GLY A 157 -0.94 24.14 20.13
CA GLY A 157 -0.43 24.23 18.76
C GLY A 157 1.09 24.10 18.63
N GLU A 158 1.75 23.48 19.63
CA GLU A 158 3.20 23.28 19.65
C GLU A 158 3.62 21.99 18.94
N LEU A 159 2.69 21.06 18.75
CA LEU A 159 2.94 19.77 18.08
C LEU A 159 2.26 19.70 16.72
N LEU A 160 2.91 19.03 15.80
CA LEU A 160 2.39 18.70 14.47
C LEU A 160 2.26 17.17 14.33
N PHE A 161 1.25 16.75 13.57
CA PHE A 161 1.02 15.37 13.16
C PHE A 161 1.24 15.25 11.66
N GLY A 162 1.72 14.07 11.23
CA GLY A 162 1.73 13.69 9.83
C GLY A 162 1.97 12.19 9.65
N THR A 163 1.69 11.74 8.46
CA THR A 163 2.20 10.50 7.91
C THR A 163 3.59 10.71 7.33
N VAL A 164 4.22 9.67 6.79
CA VAL A 164 5.65 9.73 6.43
C VAL A 164 5.93 10.80 5.36
N GLU A 165 5.06 10.95 4.36
CA GLU A 165 5.23 11.98 3.31
C GLU A 165 5.15 13.40 3.90
N THR A 166 4.23 13.63 4.84
CA THR A 166 4.11 14.93 5.53
C THR A 166 5.40 15.27 6.29
N TRP A 167 5.96 14.28 6.99
CA TRP A 167 7.24 14.40 7.66
C TRP A 167 8.37 14.72 6.67
N LEU A 168 8.46 14.00 5.55
CA LEU A 168 9.48 14.22 4.53
C LEU A 168 9.35 15.60 3.88
N ILE A 169 8.13 16.06 3.53
CA ILE A 169 7.90 17.39 2.97
C ILE A 169 8.31 18.46 3.99
N TRP A 170 7.92 18.28 5.26
CA TRP A 170 8.29 19.21 6.31
C TRP A 170 9.82 19.32 6.51
N LYS A 171 10.53 18.19 6.49
CA LYS A 171 12.00 18.15 6.57
C LYS A 171 12.67 18.73 5.32
N LEU A 172 12.22 18.38 4.12
CA LEU A 172 12.74 18.90 2.84
C LEU A 172 12.60 20.42 2.75
N THR A 173 11.52 20.98 3.27
CA THR A 173 11.24 22.43 3.28
C THR A 173 11.78 23.15 4.51
N LYS A 174 12.52 22.47 5.40
CA LYS A 174 12.98 23.01 6.71
C LYS A 174 11.87 23.64 7.54
N GLY A 175 10.74 22.95 7.64
CA GLY A 175 9.63 23.35 8.49
C GLY A 175 8.73 24.44 7.92
N LYS A 176 8.89 24.81 6.65
CA LYS A 176 8.06 25.86 6.02
C LYS A 176 6.69 25.35 5.58
N VAL A 177 6.57 24.04 5.29
CA VAL A 177 5.34 23.45 4.74
C VAL A 177 4.90 22.26 5.59
N HIS A 178 3.67 22.30 6.09
CA HIS A 178 3.02 21.23 6.83
C HIS A 178 1.77 20.79 6.07
N VAL A 179 1.89 19.75 5.24
CA VAL A 179 0.90 19.36 4.26
C VAL A 179 0.88 17.83 4.08
N THR A 180 -0.29 17.30 3.74
CA THR A 180 -0.50 15.92 3.27
C THR A 180 -1.29 15.92 1.97
N ASP A 181 -1.35 14.78 1.28
CA ASP A 181 -2.21 14.62 0.11
C ASP A 181 -3.53 13.93 0.45
N TYR A 182 -4.50 13.97 -0.48
CA TYR A 182 -5.80 13.32 -0.30
C TYR A 182 -5.68 11.81 -0.06
N SER A 183 -4.76 11.13 -0.73
CA SER A 183 -4.64 9.67 -0.60
C SER A 183 -4.16 9.27 0.79
N ASN A 184 -3.13 9.92 1.32
CA ASN A 184 -2.66 9.69 2.69
C ASN A 184 -3.66 10.17 3.75
N ALA A 185 -4.28 11.34 3.57
CA ALA A 185 -5.33 11.83 4.46
C ALA A 185 -6.47 10.82 4.59
N SER A 186 -6.89 10.19 3.49
CA SER A 186 -7.94 9.17 3.47
C SER A 186 -7.61 7.90 4.26
N ARG A 187 -6.34 7.70 4.65
CA ARG A 187 -5.88 6.54 5.45
C ARG A 187 -5.77 6.82 6.94
N THR A 188 -6.10 8.03 7.36
CA THR A 188 -5.90 8.45 8.75
C THR A 188 -7.03 8.05 9.71
N LEU A 189 -8.18 7.63 9.21
CA LEU A 189 -9.42 7.47 9.99
C LEU A 189 -9.98 8.79 10.55
N LEU A 190 -9.44 9.94 10.12
CA LEU A 190 -9.78 11.29 10.59
C LEU A 190 -10.38 12.16 9.48
N PHE A 191 -10.23 11.73 8.23
CA PHE A 191 -10.55 12.51 7.05
C PHE A 191 -11.87 12.06 6.41
N ASN A 192 -12.77 13.01 6.19
CA ASN A 192 -14.03 12.75 5.50
C ASN A 192 -13.79 12.78 4.00
N ILE A 193 -13.86 11.59 3.37
CA ILE A 193 -13.57 11.43 1.95
C ILE A 193 -14.64 12.01 1.02
N GLN A 194 -15.81 12.38 1.53
CA GLN A 194 -16.89 13.00 0.76
C GLN A 194 -16.77 14.53 0.76
N THR A 195 -16.45 15.11 1.92
CA THR A 195 -16.30 16.57 2.07
C THR A 195 -14.88 17.06 1.79
N LEU A 196 -13.92 16.12 1.70
CA LEU A 196 -12.48 16.38 1.52
C LEU A 196 -11.89 17.29 2.62
N GLN A 197 -12.31 17.04 3.86
CA GLN A 197 -11.86 17.78 5.03
C GLN A 197 -11.67 16.84 6.23
N TRP A 198 -10.85 17.29 7.19
CA TRP A 198 -10.78 16.67 8.51
C TRP A 198 -12.17 16.70 9.15
N ASP A 199 -12.64 15.56 9.65
CA ASP A 199 -14.01 15.41 10.19
C ASP A 199 -14.05 15.84 11.66
N ASP A 200 -14.72 16.95 11.95
CA ASP A 200 -14.75 17.56 13.28
C ASP A 200 -15.40 16.63 14.33
N GLU A 201 -16.42 15.84 13.98
CA GLU A 201 -17.08 14.90 14.93
C GLU A 201 -16.13 13.75 15.29
N ILE A 202 -15.37 13.24 14.31
CA ILE A 202 -14.36 12.21 14.57
C ILE A 202 -13.21 12.76 15.43
N LEU A 203 -12.76 13.99 15.16
CA LEU A 203 -11.72 14.65 15.94
C LEU A 203 -12.16 14.85 17.38
N GLU A 204 -13.42 15.25 17.62
CA GLU A 204 -14.02 15.39 18.95
C GLU A 204 -14.09 14.03 19.67
N GLU A 205 -14.61 12.96 19.01
CA GLU A 205 -14.69 11.61 19.58
C GLU A 205 -13.31 11.07 20.00
N LEU A 206 -12.28 11.31 19.19
CA LEU A 206 -10.92 10.87 19.49
C LEU A 206 -10.14 11.87 20.36
N ASN A 207 -10.73 13.04 20.66
CA ASN A 207 -10.10 14.14 21.40
C ASN A 207 -8.76 14.55 20.78
N ILE A 208 -8.77 14.83 19.47
CA ILE A 208 -7.58 15.24 18.68
C ILE A 208 -7.70 16.73 18.33
N PRO A 209 -6.75 17.58 18.76
CA PRO A 209 -6.74 18.99 18.40
C PRO A 209 -6.51 19.20 16.90
N LYS A 210 -7.47 19.87 16.23
CA LYS A 210 -7.40 20.13 14.78
C LYS A 210 -6.17 20.93 14.35
N CYS A 211 -5.64 21.80 15.24
CA CYS A 211 -4.49 22.65 14.96
C CYS A 211 -3.17 21.90 14.71
N MET A 212 -3.10 20.60 15.06
CA MET A 212 -1.92 19.79 14.80
C MET A 212 -1.96 19.04 13.46
N LEU A 213 -3.09 19.10 12.73
CA LEU A 213 -3.28 18.39 11.47
C LEU A 213 -2.74 19.19 10.28
N PRO A 214 -2.15 18.53 9.27
CA PRO A 214 -1.63 19.19 8.09
C PRO A 214 -2.74 19.76 7.19
N GLU A 215 -2.40 20.75 6.37
CA GLU A 215 -3.23 21.13 5.22
C GLU A 215 -3.33 19.94 4.25
N VAL A 216 -4.51 19.72 3.68
CA VAL A 216 -4.72 18.62 2.72
C VAL A 216 -4.79 19.17 1.31
N LYS A 217 -3.97 18.62 0.40
CA LYS A 217 -3.86 19.07 -0.99
C LYS A 217 -4.07 17.92 -1.99
N PRO A 218 -4.30 18.23 -3.28
CA PRO A 218 -4.29 17.23 -4.34
C PRO A 218 -2.97 16.45 -4.40
N SER A 219 -3.02 15.20 -4.88
CA SER A 219 -1.83 14.35 -4.98
C SER A 219 -0.81 14.85 -6.01
N SER A 220 -1.28 15.61 -7.02
CA SER A 220 -0.44 16.31 -7.99
C SER A 220 -0.65 17.81 -7.87
N CYS A 221 0.25 18.49 -7.20
CA CYS A 221 0.31 19.95 -7.07
C CYS A 221 1.68 20.36 -6.52
N ILE A 222 2.03 21.63 -6.62
CA ILE A 222 3.24 22.16 -5.96
C ILE A 222 2.97 22.33 -4.47
N TYR A 223 3.61 21.49 -3.66
CA TYR A 223 3.57 21.57 -2.20
C TYR A 223 4.51 22.64 -1.64
N GLY A 224 5.64 22.83 -2.31
CA GLY A 224 6.71 23.75 -1.93
C GLY A 224 8.01 23.41 -2.67
N GLU A 225 9.11 23.98 -2.20
CA GLU A 225 10.45 23.72 -2.74
C GLU A 225 11.38 23.23 -1.63
N THR A 226 12.33 22.38 -2.00
CA THR A 226 13.38 21.93 -1.07
C THR A 226 14.27 23.10 -0.64
N ASP A 227 14.79 23.03 0.59
CA ASP A 227 15.84 23.97 1.01
C ASP A 227 17.13 23.70 0.22
N THR A 228 17.81 24.76 -0.18
CA THR A 228 19.03 24.68 -1.01
C THR A 228 20.16 23.87 -0.38
N SER A 229 20.18 23.75 0.94
CA SER A 229 21.23 23.03 1.67
C SER A 229 21.18 21.51 1.47
N TRP A 230 20.07 20.97 0.98
CA TRP A 230 19.92 19.51 0.79
C TRP A 230 20.58 19.02 -0.52
N PHE A 231 20.37 19.76 -1.61
CA PHE A 231 20.79 19.34 -2.97
C PHE A 231 21.65 20.37 -3.71
N GLY A 232 22.08 21.45 -3.00
CA GLY A 232 22.84 22.54 -3.63
C GLY A 232 21.99 23.45 -4.52
N GLY A 233 20.67 23.30 -4.51
CA GLY A 233 19.68 24.10 -5.22
C GLY A 233 18.29 23.76 -4.76
N THR A 234 17.27 24.53 -5.17
CA THR A 234 15.86 24.23 -4.89
C THR A 234 15.32 23.24 -5.93
N ILE A 235 14.48 22.32 -5.49
CA ILE A 235 13.74 21.40 -6.35
C ILE A 235 12.26 21.47 -5.94
N PRO A 236 11.32 21.68 -6.87
CA PRO A 236 9.89 21.65 -6.56
C PRO A 236 9.46 20.27 -6.05
N ILE A 237 8.59 20.23 -5.02
CA ILE A 237 7.92 19.02 -4.56
C ILE A 237 6.54 19.03 -5.19
N GLY A 238 6.33 18.18 -6.21
CA GLY A 238 5.18 18.26 -7.10
C GLY A 238 4.18 17.10 -6.95
N GLY A 239 4.51 16.05 -6.23
CA GLY A 239 3.66 14.88 -6.08
C GLY A 239 3.78 14.22 -4.71
N ALA A 240 2.65 13.76 -4.16
CA ALA A 240 2.63 12.90 -2.99
C ALA A 240 1.46 11.92 -3.09
N ALA A 241 1.70 10.67 -2.75
CA ALA A 241 0.64 9.65 -2.65
C ALA A 241 1.10 8.48 -1.76
N GLY A 242 0.15 7.85 -1.08
CA GLY A 242 0.39 6.58 -0.42
C GLY A 242 0.87 5.52 -1.41
N ASP A 243 1.69 4.57 -0.95
CA ASP A 243 2.37 3.58 -1.79
C ASP A 243 1.43 2.82 -2.73
N GLN A 244 0.27 2.39 -2.24
CA GLN A 244 -0.68 1.61 -3.03
C GLN A 244 -1.42 2.49 -4.05
N GLN A 245 -1.72 3.74 -3.72
CA GLN A 245 -2.31 4.71 -4.63
C GLN A 245 -1.29 5.15 -5.70
N ALA A 246 -0.05 5.37 -5.30
CA ALA A 246 1.03 5.64 -6.25
C ALA A 246 1.22 4.48 -7.23
N ALA A 247 1.20 3.22 -6.74
CA ALA A 247 1.26 2.05 -7.62
C ALA A 247 0.07 1.96 -8.59
N LEU A 248 -1.15 2.28 -8.14
CA LEU A 248 -2.33 2.35 -9.00
C LEU A 248 -2.15 3.40 -10.11
N PHE A 249 -1.59 4.57 -9.76
CA PHE A 249 -1.29 5.65 -10.71
C PHE A 249 -0.17 5.25 -11.69
N GLY A 250 0.91 4.66 -11.18
CA GLY A 250 2.05 4.18 -11.98
C GLY A 250 1.69 3.03 -12.93
N GLN A 251 0.70 2.22 -12.56
CA GLN A 251 0.07 1.23 -13.44
C GLN A 251 -0.92 1.85 -14.44
N THR A 252 -1.07 3.17 -14.44
CA THR A 252 -2.01 3.88 -15.34
C THR A 252 -3.44 3.34 -15.27
N CYS A 253 -3.93 3.01 -14.06
CA CYS A 253 -5.29 2.55 -13.84
C CYS A 253 -6.25 3.75 -13.76
N PHE A 254 -6.39 4.50 -14.86
CA PHE A 254 -7.10 5.79 -14.91
C PHE A 254 -8.60 5.66 -15.21
N GLN A 255 -9.06 4.49 -15.60
CA GLN A 255 -10.47 4.27 -15.89
C GLN A 255 -11.14 3.43 -14.78
N PRO A 256 -12.42 3.69 -14.47
CA PRO A 256 -13.18 2.84 -13.59
C PRO A 256 -13.14 1.37 -14.02
N GLY A 257 -12.87 0.46 -13.10
CA GLY A 257 -12.72 -0.97 -13.35
C GLY A 257 -11.30 -1.42 -13.70
N GLU A 258 -10.35 -0.49 -13.92
CA GLU A 258 -8.94 -0.85 -13.97
C GLU A 258 -8.44 -1.10 -12.55
N ALA A 259 -7.72 -2.20 -12.39
CA ALA A 259 -7.21 -2.65 -11.09
C ALA A 259 -5.75 -3.06 -11.17
N LYS A 260 -5.06 -2.87 -10.05
CA LYS A 260 -3.70 -3.39 -9.87
C LYS A 260 -3.64 -4.33 -8.68
N ASN A 261 -2.71 -5.27 -8.70
CA ASN A 261 -2.33 -6.09 -7.56
C ASN A 261 -0.82 -6.07 -7.38
N THR A 262 -0.35 -5.58 -6.24
CA THR A 262 1.07 -5.59 -5.87
C THR A 262 1.36 -6.84 -5.04
N TYR A 263 2.21 -7.74 -5.56
CA TYR A 263 2.61 -8.98 -4.91
C TYR A 263 3.89 -8.78 -4.09
N GLY A 264 3.73 -8.36 -2.85
CA GLY A 264 4.78 -8.26 -1.84
C GLY A 264 4.71 -9.40 -0.82
N THR A 265 5.03 -9.14 0.44
CA THR A 265 4.84 -10.05 1.58
C THR A 265 3.38 -10.48 1.68
N GLY A 266 2.44 -9.53 1.59
CA GLY A 266 1.04 -9.71 1.26
C GLY A 266 0.74 -9.19 -0.14
N CYS A 267 -0.55 -9.18 -0.53
CA CYS A 267 -1.01 -8.49 -1.73
C CYS A 267 -1.94 -7.35 -1.36
N PHE A 268 -1.76 -6.23 -2.06
CA PHE A 268 -2.65 -5.08 -1.94
C PHE A 268 -3.26 -4.79 -3.31
N MET A 269 -4.56 -5.00 -3.39
CA MET A 269 -5.31 -4.80 -4.62
C MET A 269 -6.13 -3.53 -4.52
N LEU A 270 -6.00 -2.67 -5.53
CA LEU A 270 -6.83 -1.47 -5.67
C LEU A 270 -7.51 -1.49 -7.04
N MET A 271 -8.80 -1.12 -7.04
CA MET A 271 -9.58 -0.88 -8.26
C MET A 271 -10.05 0.56 -8.27
N ASN A 272 -9.77 1.28 -9.35
CA ASN A 272 -10.33 2.61 -9.59
C ASN A 272 -11.85 2.50 -9.75
N THR A 273 -12.61 3.28 -8.98
CA THR A 273 -14.08 3.34 -9.03
C THR A 273 -14.62 4.64 -9.61
N GLY A 274 -13.74 5.55 -10.05
CA GLY A 274 -14.09 6.85 -10.64
C GLY A 274 -14.31 7.94 -9.60
N GLU A 275 -15.04 8.98 -9.99
CA GLU A 275 -15.21 10.22 -9.21
C GLU A 275 -16.22 10.10 -8.05
N LYS A 276 -16.83 8.94 -7.85
CA LYS A 276 -17.78 8.71 -6.75
C LYS A 276 -17.29 7.59 -5.83
N PRO A 277 -17.32 7.79 -4.50
CA PRO A 277 -16.93 6.74 -3.58
C PRO A 277 -17.93 5.58 -3.61
N VAL A 278 -17.42 4.36 -3.68
CA VAL A 278 -18.19 3.12 -3.52
C VAL A 278 -17.92 2.58 -2.13
N PHE A 279 -18.92 2.63 -1.23
CA PHE A 279 -18.77 2.12 0.13
C PHE A 279 -18.98 0.60 0.16
N SER A 280 -17.92 -0.11 0.57
CA SER A 280 -17.95 -1.57 0.61
C SER A 280 -18.89 -2.13 1.67
N ARG A 281 -19.61 -3.20 1.28
CA ARG A 281 -20.40 -4.07 2.19
C ARG A 281 -19.82 -5.47 2.28
N ASN A 282 -18.79 -5.76 1.49
CA ASN A 282 -18.19 -7.07 1.36
C ASN A 282 -16.75 -7.12 1.94
N GLY A 283 -16.48 -6.33 2.98
CA GLY A 283 -15.21 -6.41 3.70
C GLY A 283 -14.01 -5.70 3.03
N LEU A 284 -14.25 -4.81 2.07
CA LEU A 284 -13.20 -3.97 1.49
C LEU A 284 -13.16 -2.60 2.17
N VAL A 285 -12.14 -1.82 1.90
CA VAL A 285 -12.09 -0.42 2.30
C VAL A 285 -12.23 0.49 1.08
N THR A 286 -12.92 1.63 1.29
CA THR A 286 -13.00 2.70 0.29
C THR A 286 -11.96 3.75 0.62
N THR A 287 -11.21 4.18 -0.36
CA THR A 287 -10.12 5.15 -0.18
C THR A 287 -10.12 6.16 -1.33
N ILE A 288 -9.46 7.30 -1.15
CA ILE A 288 -9.18 8.19 -2.27
C ILE A 288 -8.00 7.61 -3.04
N ALA A 289 -8.14 7.46 -4.35
CA ALA A 289 -7.08 7.05 -5.25
C ALA A 289 -6.06 8.17 -5.43
N TRP A 290 -6.54 9.34 -5.83
CA TRP A 290 -5.75 10.56 -6.01
C TRP A 290 -6.63 11.80 -6.19
N GLY A 291 -5.99 12.97 -6.07
CA GLY A 291 -6.52 14.25 -6.53
C GLY A 291 -5.60 14.81 -7.62
N VAL A 292 -6.11 14.99 -8.83
CA VAL A 292 -5.38 15.53 -10.00
C VAL A 292 -6.35 16.41 -10.81
N ASP A 293 -5.89 17.53 -11.35
CA ASP A 293 -6.66 18.43 -12.20
C ASP A 293 -8.03 18.87 -11.61
N ASN A 294 -8.06 19.17 -10.32
CA ASN A 294 -9.28 19.51 -9.56
C ASN A 294 -10.34 18.40 -9.50
N LYS A 295 -9.97 17.17 -9.81
CA LYS A 295 -10.81 15.99 -9.69
C LYS A 295 -10.26 15.06 -8.62
N VAL A 296 -11.17 14.40 -7.91
CA VAL A 296 -10.84 13.35 -6.95
C VAL A 296 -11.41 12.04 -7.48
N GLU A 297 -10.56 11.04 -7.57
CA GLU A 297 -10.96 9.68 -7.92
C GLU A 297 -10.79 8.76 -6.71
N TYR A 298 -11.66 7.76 -6.63
CA TYR A 298 -11.74 6.82 -5.52
C TYR A 298 -11.33 5.43 -5.94
N ALA A 299 -10.99 4.60 -4.95
CA ALA A 299 -10.68 3.20 -5.16
C ALA A 299 -11.30 2.32 -4.07
N LEU A 300 -11.62 1.09 -4.44
CA LEU A 300 -11.81 -0.02 -3.50
C LEU A 300 -10.48 -0.71 -3.28
N GLU A 301 -10.18 -1.02 -2.02
CA GLU A 301 -8.96 -1.72 -1.63
C GLU A 301 -9.28 -3.01 -0.88
N GLY A 302 -8.64 -4.10 -1.28
CA GLY A 302 -8.61 -5.37 -0.56
C GLY A 302 -7.17 -5.77 -0.22
N SER A 303 -6.96 -6.12 1.04
CA SER A 303 -5.65 -6.52 1.57
C SER A 303 -5.62 -8.02 1.82
N ILE A 304 -4.66 -8.71 1.21
CA ILE A 304 -4.34 -10.12 1.43
C ILE A 304 -3.06 -10.15 2.26
N PHE A 305 -3.13 -10.69 3.48
CA PHE A 305 -2.03 -10.55 4.44
C PHE A 305 -0.83 -11.44 4.12
N VAL A 306 -1.05 -12.59 3.48
CA VAL A 306 -0.01 -13.59 3.21
C VAL A 306 0.00 -13.94 1.73
N ALA A 307 1.04 -13.50 1.03
CA ALA A 307 1.30 -13.83 -0.36
C ALA A 307 2.75 -14.28 -0.55
N GLY A 308 3.70 -13.40 -0.83
CA GLY A 308 5.12 -13.74 -0.88
C GLY A 308 5.64 -14.38 0.41
N ALA A 309 5.04 -14.05 1.56
CA ALA A 309 5.35 -14.70 2.83
C ALA A 309 5.06 -16.22 2.80
N ALA A 310 4.08 -16.70 2.02
CA ALA A 310 3.83 -18.13 1.86
C ALA A 310 4.96 -18.82 1.05
N ILE A 311 5.54 -18.13 0.09
CA ILE A 311 6.68 -18.63 -0.69
C ILE A 311 7.94 -18.64 0.18
N GLN A 312 8.15 -17.59 0.99
CA GLN A 312 9.24 -17.54 1.98
C GLN A 312 9.11 -18.70 2.99
N TRP A 313 7.91 -18.96 3.48
CA TRP A 313 7.63 -20.08 4.38
C TRP A 313 7.99 -21.44 3.75
N LEU A 314 7.68 -21.66 2.47
CA LEU A 314 8.10 -22.87 1.76
C LEU A 314 9.62 -23.01 1.70
N ARG A 315 10.36 -21.90 1.60
CA ARG A 315 11.81 -21.86 1.53
C ARG A 315 12.46 -22.00 2.90
N ASP A 316 12.10 -21.13 3.84
CA ASP A 316 12.85 -20.93 5.07
C ASP A 316 12.48 -21.94 6.15
N GLU A 317 11.18 -22.20 6.32
CA GLU A 317 10.66 -23.08 7.39
C GLU A 317 10.43 -24.51 6.90
N MET A 318 9.72 -24.65 5.77
CA MET A 318 9.42 -25.98 5.23
C MET A 318 10.57 -26.58 4.44
N ARG A 319 11.51 -25.79 3.95
CA ARG A 319 12.68 -26.19 3.15
C ARG A 319 12.31 -27.08 1.97
N LEU A 320 11.20 -26.74 1.31
CA LEU A 320 10.71 -27.46 0.13
C LEU A 320 11.29 -26.91 -1.16
N ILE A 321 11.79 -25.66 -1.13
CA ILE A 321 12.47 -24.94 -2.21
C ILE A 321 13.71 -24.26 -1.65
N ASP A 322 14.72 -24.00 -2.50
CA ASP A 322 15.96 -23.34 -2.10
C ASP A 322 15.90 -21.83 -2.37
N SER A 323 15.16 -21.43 -3.39
CA SER A 323 14.90 -20.02 -3.74
C SER A 323 13.42 -19.81 -4.10
N ALA A 324 12.98 -18.55 -4.11
CA ALA A 324 11.59 -18.23 -4.50
C ALA A 324 11.32 -18.62 -5.97
N GLU A 325 12.31 -18.48 -6.83
CA GLU A 325 12.26 -18.81 -8.27
C GLU A 325 12.01 -20.30 -8.50
N ASP A 326 12.53 -21.18 -7.65
CA ASP A 326 12.32 -22.64 -7.74
C ASP A 326 10.84 -23.00 -7.65
N SER A 327 10.02 -22.18 -7.01
CA SER A 327 8.60 -22.45 -6.84
C SER A 327 7.87 -22.62 -8.17
N GLU A 328 8.23 -21.84 -9.20
CA GLU A 328 7.66 -21.95 -10.55
C GLU A 328 7.95 -23.30 -11.16
N TYR A 329 9.24 -23.66 -11.26
CA TYR A 329 9.66 -24.92 -11.85
C TYR A 329 9.11 -26.13 -11.10
N MET A 330 9.13 -26.09 -9.76
CA MET A 330 8.64 -27.21 -8.95
C MET A 330 7.13 -27.40 -9.03
N ALA A 331 6.35 -26.30 -9.10
CA ALA A 331 4.91 -26.38 -9.28
C ALA A 331 4.51 -27.04 -10.63
N GLN A 332 5.33 -26.85 -11.65
CA GLN A 332 5.13 -27.42 -12.98
C GLN A 332 5.49 -28.92 -13.08
N LYS A 333 6.11 -29.51 -12.03
CA LYS A 333 6.41 -30.96 -11.99
C LYS A 333 5.17 -31.84 -11.86
N VAL A 334 4.04 -31.25 -11.48
CA VAL A 334 2.75 -31.94 -11.34
C VAL A 334 1.70 -31.25 -12.18
N LYS A 335 0.75 -32.05 -12.68
CA LYS A 335 -0.31 -31.55 -13.56
C LYS A 335 -1.33 -30.68 -12.84
N ASP A 336 -1.65 -31.01 -11.59
CA ASP A 336 -2.61 -30.34 -10.73
C ASP A 336 -2.20 -30.51 -9.25
N THR A 337 -3.00 -30.03 -8.30
CA THR A 337 -2.73 -30.17 -6.86
C THR A 337 -3.15 -31.52 -6.26
N ASN A 338 -3.70 -32.42 -7.07
CA ASN A 338 -4.27 -33.70 -6.64
C ASN A 338 -5.30 -33.53 -5.49
N GLY A 339 -6.08 -32.45 -5.55
CA GLY A 339 -7.09 -32.11 -4.53
C GLY A 339 -6.55 -31.49 -3.24
N CYS A 340 -5.23 -31.22 -3.17
CA CYS A 340 -4.62 -30.51 -2.06
C CYS A 340 -4.87 -29.01 -2.19
N TYR A 341 -5.25 -28.36 -1.08
CA TYR A 341 -5.37 -26.91 -0.94
C TYR A 341 -4.55 -26.43 0.26
N VAL A 342 -3.86 -25.31 0.09
CA VAL A 342 -3.13 -24.60 1.16
C VAL A 342 -3.83 -23.29 1.41
N VAL A 343 -4.28 -23.04 2.64
CA VAL A 343 -4.82 -21.75 3.08
C VAL A 343 -3.75 -21.08 3.93
N PRO A 344 -3.03 -20.06 3.45
CA PRO A 344 -1.88 -19.50 4.14
C PRO A 344 -2.29 -18.43 5.16
N ALA A 345 -3.20 -18.73 6.06
CA ALA A 345 -3.71 -17.81 7.07
C ALA A 345 -2.75 -17.68 8.29
N PHE A 346 -1.46 -17.40 8.07
CA PHE A 346 -0.44 -17.40 9.13
C PHE A 346 -0.69 -16.34 10.21
N THR A 347 -1.30 -15.22 9.83
CA THR A 347 -1.66 -14.11 10.72
C THR A 347 -3.16 -13.80 10.69
N GLY A 348 -3.98 -14.81 10.39
CA GLY A 348 -5.39 -14.66 10.08
C GLY A 348 -5.66 -14.44 8.60
N LEU A 349 -6.93 -14.27 8.24
CA LEU A 349 -7.40 -13.94 6.89
C LEU A 349 -7.78 -12.46 6.82
N GLY A 350 -7.33 -11.79 5.76
CA GLY A 350 -7.71 -10.44 5.41
C GLY A 350 -9.04 -10.37 4.64
N ALA A 351 -9.17 -9.38 3.77
CA ALA A 351 -10.36 -9.21 2.94
C ALA A 351 -10.57 -10.42 2.00
N PRO A 352 -11.82 -10.81 1.75
CA PRO A 352 -13.07 -10.32 2.36
C PRO A 352 -13.45 -11.04 3.67
N HIS A 353 -12.66 -11.98 4.13
CA HIS A 353 -13.01 -12.93 5.21
C HIS A 353 -12.92 -12.32 6.62
N TRP A 354 -11.91 -11.49 6.89
CA TRP A 354 -11.65 -10.80 8.17
C TRP A 354 -11.72 -11.71 9.40
N ASP A 355 -11.03 -12.86 9.36
CA ASP A 355 -10.88 -13.76 10.49
C ASP A 355 -9.48 -13.73 11.08
N GLN A 356 -9.29 -13.00 12.16
CA GLN A 356 -8.02 -12.92 12.89
C GLN A 356 -7.64 -14.22 13.62
N TYR A 357 -8.59 -15.13 13.83
CA TYR A 357 -8.39 -16.41 14.50
C TYR A 357 -8.12 -17.56 13.54
N ALA A 358 -8.27 -17.34 12.25
CA ALA A 358 -7.88 -18.32 11.24
C ALA A 358 -6.38 -18.59 11.29
N ARG A 359 -5.97 -19.83 11.00
CA ARG A 359 -4.55 -20.22 10.89
C ARG A 359 -4.29 -21.02 9.62
N GLY A 360 -3.01 -21.06 9.22
CA GLY A 360 -2.55 -21.81 8.08
C GLY A 360 -3.02 -23.24 8.10
N THR A 361 -3.65 -23.70 7.02
CA THR A 361 -4.31 -25.01 6.94
C THR A 361 -3.99 -25.68 5.62
N ILE A 362 -3.67 -26.98 5.65
CA ILE A 362 -3.49 -27.81 4.45
C ILE A 362 -4.54 -28.90 4.49
N VAL A 363 -5.37 -28.99 3.45
CA VAL A 363 -6.44 -29.99 3.34
C VAL A 363 -6.34 -30.79 2.05
N GLY A 364 -7.01 -31.94 1.98
CA GLY A 364 -7.04 -32.79 0.80
C GLY A 364 -5.78 -33.66 0.61
N ILE A 365 -4.96 -33.83 1.65
CA ILE A 365 -3.76 -34.67 1.59
C ILE A 365 -4.17 -36.14 1.50
N THR A 366 -3.73 -36.80 0.43
CA THR A 366 -3.79 -38.26 0.25
C THR A 366 -2.38 -38.81 0.10
N ARG A 367 -2.24 -40.15 0.06
CA ARG A 367 -0.92 -40.78 -0.14
C ARG A 367 -0.24 -40.39 -1.46
N GLY A 368 -1.00 -39.93 -2.45
CA GLY A 368 -0.48 -39.46 -3.74
C GLY A 368 0.02 -38.02 -3.75
N VAL A 369 -0.26 -37.24 -2.67
CA VAL A 369 0.22 -35.86 -2.55
C VAL A 369 1.69 -35.86 -2.13
N ASN A 370 2.52 -35.12 -2.87
CA ASN A 370 3.95 -34.94 -2.59
C ASN A 370 4.29 -33.44 -2.51
N LYS A 371 5.57 -33.12 -2.27
CA LYS A 371 6.04 -31.73 -2.11
C LYS A 371 5.67 -30.82 -3.28
N TYR A 372 5.66 -31.30 -4.50
CA TYR A 372 5.34 -30.49 -5.69
C TYR A 372 3.86 -30.08 -5.72
N HIS A 373 2.96 -30.96 -5.25
CA HIS A 373 1.54 -30.62 -5.08
C HIS A 373 1.32 -29.54 -4.03
N VAL A 374 2.08 -29.59 -2.91
CA VAL A 374 2.00 -28.57 -1.84
C VAL A 374 2.53 -27.23 -2.34
N ILE A 375 3.68 -27.21 -3.03
CA ILE A 375 4.26 -26.00 -3.63
C ILE A 375 3.26 -25.37 -4.62
N ARG A 376 2.69 -26.18 -5.51
CA ARG A 376 1.68 -25.74 -6.47
C ARG A 376 0.43 -25.21 -5.77
N ALA A 377 -0.10 -25.90 -4.77
CA ALA A 377 -1.27 -25.48 -4.01
C ALA A 377 -1.02 -24.16 -3.27
N THR A 378 0.22 -23.93 -2.81
CA THR A 378 0.61 -22.65 -2.21
C THR A 378 0.59 -21.51 -3.22
N LEU A 379 1.13 -21.70 -4.44
CA LEU A 379 1.04 -20.68 -5.50
C LEU A 379 -0.41 -20.45 -5.94
N GLU A 380 -1.20 -21.53 -6.13
CA GLU A 380 -2.61 -21.41 -6.49
C GLU A 380 -3.42 -20.66 -5.42
N SER A 381 -3.04 -20.75 -4.12
CA SER A 381 -3.72 -20.04 -3.03
C SER A 381 -3.64 -18.52 -3.16
N LEU A 382 -2.56 -17.99 -3.72
CA LEU A 382 -2.43 -16.55 -3.97
C LEU A 382 -3.43 -16.07 -5.02
N ALA A 383 -3.62 -16.89 -6.07
CA ALA A 383 -4.60 -16.61 -7.12
C ALA A 383 -6.05 -16.71 -6.61
N TYR A 384 -6.35 -17.67 -5.75
CA TYR A 384 -7.68 -17.78 -5.14
C TYR A 384 -8.01 -16.62 -4.22
N GLN A 385 -7.09 -16.20 -3.34
CA GLN A 385 -7.31 -15.03 -2.48
C GLN A 385 -7.54 -13.76 -3.31
N THR A 386 -6.77 -13.57 -4.38
CA THR A 386 -6.96 -12.47 -5.32
C THR A 386 -8.34 -12.52 -5.98
N HIS A 387 -8.79 -13.71 -6.39
CA HIS A 387 -10.14 -13.92 -6.93
C HIS A 387 -11.21 -13.50 -5.91
N ASP A 388 -11.10 -13.92 -4.64
CA ASP A 388 -12.06 -13.58 -3.60
C ASP A 388 -12.21 -12.07 -3.41
N VAL A 389 -11.09 -11.34 -3.40
CA VAL A 389 -11.08 -9.88 -3.31
C VAL A 389 -11.74 -9.24 -4.54
N LEU A 390 -11.44 -9.72 -5.75
CA LEU A 390 -12.06 -9.20 -6.98
C LEU A 390 -13.55 -9.46 -7.05
N GLN A 391 -14.03 -10.61 -6.56
CA GLN A 391 -15.47 -10.88 -6.47
C GLN A 391 -16.16 -9.91 -5.49
N ALA A 392 -15.52 -9.60 -4.37
CA ALA A 392 -16.01 -8.59 -3.44
C ALA A 392 -16.03 -7.19 -4.09
N MET A 393 -15.00 -6.80 -4.85
CA MET A 393 -14.97 -5.53 -5.58
C MET A 393 -16.09 -5.43 -6.62
N LYS A 394 -16.31 -6.49 -7.38
CA LYS A 394 -17.42 -6.57 -8.34
C LYS A 394 -18.78 -6.48 -7.65
N ALA A 395 -18.96 -7.20 -6.55
CA ALA A 395 -20.24 -7.19 -5.80
C ALA A 395 -20.55 -5.81 -5.22
N ASP A 396 -19.53 -5.05 -4.77
CA ASP A 396 -19.71 -3.70 -4.21
C ASP A 396 -19.90 -2.62 -5.28
N SER A 397 -19.12 -2.69 -6.36
CA SER A 397 -19.09 -1.63 -7.38
C SER A 397 -20.04 -1.87 -8.56
N GLY A 398 -20.39 -3.13 -8.84
CA GLY A 398 -21.06 -3.51 -10.08
C GLY A 398 -20.18 -3.38 -11.34
N ILE A 399 -18.87 -3.10 -11.16
CA ILE A 399 -17.94 -2.87 -12.25
C ILE A 399 -17.25 -4.20 -12.62
N GLU A 400 -17.19 -4.51 -13.91
CA GLU A 400 -16.43 -5.66 -14.42
C GLU A 400 -14.95 -5.30 -14.56
N LEU A 401 -14.08 -6.24 -14.17
CA LEU A 401 -12.65 -6.11 -14.37
C LEU A 401 -12.30 -6.27 -15.85
N SER A 402 -11.66 -5.28 -16.44
CA SER A 402 -11.18 -5.35 -17.83
C SER A 402 -9.85 -6.11 -17.95
N ALA A 403 -8.95 -5.90 -17.03
CA ALA A 403 -7.66 -6.58 -16.88
C ALA A 403 -7.10 -6.31 -15.49
N LEU A 404 -6.30 -7.24 -14.95
CA LEU A 404 -5.54 -7.04 -13.73
C LEU A 404 -4.10 -6.69 -14.09
N LYS A 405 -3.65 -5.49 -13.71
CA LYS A 405 -2.25 -5.08 -13.83
C LYS A 405 -1.50 -5.53 -12.57
N VAL A 406 -0.29 -6.09 -12.74
CA VAL A 406 0.44 -6.73 -11.64
C VAL A 406 1.85 -6.20 -11.52
N ASP A 407 2.34 -6.12 -10.29
CA ASP A 407 3.72 -5.76 -9.96
C ASP A 407 4.17 -6.43 -8.65
N GLY A 408 5.38 -6.08 -8.19
CA GLY A 408 6.00 -6.70 -7.02
C GLY A 408 6.72 -8.01 -7.33
N GLY A 409 7.50 -8.51 -6.37
CA GLY A 409 8.46 -9.59 -6.59
C GLY A 409 7.85 -10.87 -7.13
N ALA A 410 6.71 -11.34 -6.60
CA ALA A 410 6.11 -12.58 -7.04
C ALA A 410 5.41 -12.50 -8.41
N SER A 411 5.22 -11.30 -8.97
CA SER A 411 4.71 -11.12 -10.34
C SER A 411 5.69 -11.63 -11.42
N ALA A 412 6.95 -11.83 -11.07
CA ALA A 412 7.95 -12.43 -11.95
C ALA A 412 7.68 -13.92 -12.25
N ASN A 413 6.93 -14.61 -11.40
CA ASN A 413 6.57 -16.02 -11.57
C ASN A 413 5.46 -16.16 -12.62
N ASN A 414 5.82 -16.65 -13.81
CA ASN A 414 4.88 -16.79 -14.94
C ASN A 414 3.80 -17.81 -14.68
N PHE A 415 4.11 -18.88 -13.95
CA PHE A 415 3.13 -19.90 -13.57
C PHE A 415 2.04 -19.30 -12.66
N LEU A 416 2.44 -18.50 -11.66
CA LEU A 416 1.49 -17.80 -10.80
C LEU A 416 0.63 -16.82 -11.60
N MET A 417 1.22 -16.05 -12.51
CA MET A 417 0.48 -15.09 -13.33
C MET A 417 -0.52 -15.76 -14.27
N GLN A 418 -0.17 -16.91 -14.85
CA GLN A 418 -1.09 -17.70 -15.66
C GLN A 418 -2.26 -18.23 -14.85
N ILE A 419 -2.00 -18.83 -13.68
CA ILE A 419 -3.06 -19.28 -12.78
C ILE A 419 -3.93 -18.11 -12.29
N GLN A 420 -3.32 -16.95 -12.06
CA GLN A 420 -4.08 -15.76 -11.69
C GLN A 420 -5.08 -15.40 -12.80
N ALA A 421 -4.65 -15.34 -14.06
CA ALA A 421 -5.55 -15.10 -15.20
C ALA A 421 -6.68 -16.13 -15.27
N ASP A 422 -6.33 -17.40 -15.09
CA ASP A 422 -7.27 -18.51 -15.10
C ASP A 422 -8.33 -18.39 -14.01
N MET A 423 -7.94 -18.02 -12.78
CA MET A 423 -8.85 -17.93 -11.64
C MET A 423 -9.77 -16.71 -11.71
N ILE A 424 -9.29 -15.58 -12.20
CA ILE A 424 -10.11 -14.36 -12.31
C ILE A 424 -10.93 -14.29 -13.60
N GLY A 425 -10.58 -15.10 -14.62
CA GLY A 425 -11.26 -15.12 -15.91
C GLY A 425 -11.06 -13.85 -16.74
N ALA A 426 -9.97 -13.13 -16.51
CA ALA A 426 -9.60 -11.89 -17.17
C ALA A 426 -8.08 -11.84 -17.42
N PRO A 427 -7.62 -11.05 -18.41
CA PRO A 427 -6.20 -10.90 -18.67
C PRO A 427 -5.43 -10.37 -17.47
N VAL A 428 -4.24 -10.92 -17.22
CA VAL A 428 -3.25 -10.37 -16.29
C VAL A 428 -2.12 -9.74 -17.10
N LYS A 429 -1.80 -8.47 -16.81
CA LYS A 429 -0.81 -7.68 -17.55
C LYS A 429 0.33 -7.28 -16.62
N ARG A 430 1.55 -7.71 -16.95
CA ARG A 430 2.77 -7.31 -16.26
C ARG A 430 3.47 -6.23 -17.06
N PRO A 431 3.82 -5.05 -16.46
CA PRO A 431 4.54 -3.99 -17.14
C PRO A 431 6.05 -4.28 -17.20
N CYS A 432 6.74 -3.63 -18.15
CA CYS A 432 8.20 -3.65 -18.23
C CYS A 432 8.86 -3.02 -16.99
N CYS A 433 8.31 -1.92 -16.48
CA CYS A 433 8.78 -1.28 -15.25
C CYS A 433 7.97 -1.82 -14.07
N VAL A 434 8.62 -2.59 -13.20
CA VAL A 434 7.98 -3.16 -11.99
C VAL A 434 8.03 -2.22 -10.77
N GLU A 435 8.77 -1.12 -10.85
CA GLU A 435 8.85 -0.07 -9.82
C GLU A 435 7.69 0.93 -9.94
N THR A 436 6.49 0.41 -10.06
CA THR A 436 5.28 1.19 -10.37
C THR A 436 4.91 2.17 -9.26
N THR A 437 5.23 1.85 -8.01
CA THR A 437 5.02 2.74 -6.85
C THR A 437 5.81 4.04 -6.98
N ALA A 438 7.12 3.92 -7.18
CA ALA A 438 7.98 5.10 -7.38
C ALA A 438 7.65 5.84 -8.68
N LEU A 439 7.33 5.10 -9.74
CA LEU A 439 6.95 5.68 -11.03
C LEU A 439 5.65 6.49 -10.92
N GLY A 440 4.67 6.01 -10.13
CA GLY A 440 3.43 6.74 -9.89
C GLY A 440 3.66 8.07 -9.17
N ALA A 441 4.53 8.10 -8.16
CA ALA A 441 4.92 9.34 -7.50
C ALA A 441 5.65 10.29 -8.46
N ALA A 442 6.51 9.75 -9.33
CA ALA A 442 7.17 10.53 -10.38
C ALA A 442 6.16 11.13 -11.36
N TYR A 443 5.17 10.36 -11.81
CA TYR A 443 4.13 10.86 -12.71
C TYR A 443 3.31 11.99 -12.09
N LEU A 444 2.88 11.84 -10.82
CA LEU A 444 2.16 12.91 -10.11
C LEU A 444 2.99 14.19 -10.02
N ALA A 445 4.29 14.07 -9.71
CA ALA A 445 5.17 15.23 -9.64
C ALA A 445 5.44 15.85 -11.02
N GLY A 446 5.63 15.03 -12.04
CA GLY A 446 5.88 15.49 -13.40
C GLY A 446 4.68 16.21 -14.01
N LEU A 447 3.46 15.74 -13.75
CA LEU A 447 2.22 16.42 -14.15
C LEU A 447 2.11 17.81 -13.49
N ALA A 448 2.45 17.93 -12.21
CA ALA A 448 2.36 19.21 -11.49
C ALA A 448 3.29 20.30 -12.03
N VAL A 449 4.40 19.92 -12.68
CA VAL A 449 5.39 20.87 -13.26
C VAL A 449 5.34 20.90 -14.80
N GLY A 450 4.42 20.16 -15.44
CA GLY A 450 4.31 20.10 -16.89
C GLY A 450 5.43 19.34 -17.59
N TYR A 451 6.10 18.41 -16.87
CA TYR A 451 7.09 17.51 -17.45
C TYR A 451 6.42 16.47 -18.37
N TRP A 452 5.27 15.96 -17.97
CA TRP A 452 4.27 15.30 -18.82
C TRP A 452 3.05 16.20 -18.92
N ALA A 453 2.45 16.26 -20.09
CA ALA A 453 1.36 17.18 -20.37
C ALA A 453 0.06 16.80 -19.64
N ASP A 454 -0.27 15.51 -19.63
CA ASP A 454 -1.51 14.96 -19.09
C ASP A 454 -1.40 13.45 -18.81
N LYS A 455 -2.47 12.83 -18.32
CA LYS A 455 -2.55 11.37 -18.09
C LYS A 455 -2.39 10.54 -19.38
N GLU A 456 -2.77 11.06 -20.54
CA GLU A 456 -2.61 10.35 -21.82
C GLU A 456 -1.13 10.28 -22.21
N ASP A 457 -0.39 11.34 -21.94
CA ASP A 457 1.06 11.38 -22.16
C ASP A 457 1.77 10.38 -21.24
N VAL A 458 1.37 10.30 -19.97
CA VAL A 458 1.84 9.28 -19.03
C VAL A 458 1.55 7.85 -19.52
N CYS A 459 0.36 7.60 -20.06
CA CYS A 459 0.00 6.27 -20.59
C CYS A 459 0.92 5.78 -21.71
N LYS A 460 1.54 6.67 -22.48
CA LYS A 460 2.49 6.29 -23.55
C LYS A 460 3.76 5.64 -23.01
N ASN A 461 4.10 5.89 -21.74
CA ASN A 461 5.27 5.32 -21.08
C ASN A 461 4.99 3.93 -20.48
N TRP A 462 3.71 3.55 -20.37
CA TRP A 462 3.35 2.25 -19.82
C TRP A 462 3.48 1.17 -20.91
N ALA A 463 4.49 0.33 -20.81
CA ALA A 463 4.76 -0.75 -21.75
C ALA A 463 4.51 -2.11 -21.08
N ILE A 464 3.87 -3.01 -21.82
CA ILE A 464 3.60 -4.40 -21.37
C ILE A 464 4.84 -5.25 -21.62
N ASP A 465 5.32 -5.95 -20.58
CA ASP A 465 6.28 -7.04 -20.70
C ASP A 465 5.56 -8.31 -21.18
N GLN A 466 4.49 -8.70 -20.47
CA GLN A 466 3.75 -9.92 -20.81
C GLN A 466 2.26 -9.80 -20.44
N THR A 467 1.42 -10.37 -21.29
CA THR A 467 -0.01 -10.59 -21.00
C THR A 467 -0.26 -12.09 -20.85
N PHE A 468 -0.97 -12.46 -19.79
CA PHE A 468 -1.42 -13.82 -19.52
C PHE A 468 -2.94 -13.87 -19.74
N GLU A 469 -3.38 -14.62 -20.74
CA GLU A 469 -4.79 -14.81 -21.02
C GLU A 469 -5.33 -16.04 -20.29
N PRO A 470 -6.60 -16.03 -19.82
CA PRO A 470 -7.20 -17.22 -19.22
C PRO A 470 -7.31 -18.35 -20.23
N VAL A 471 -6.84 -19.55 -19.88
CA VAL A 471 -6.85 -20.72 -20.76
C VAL A 471 -7.78 -21.84 -20.30
N ILE A 472 -8.23 -21.83 -19.04
CA ILE A 472 -9.21 -22.80 -18.54
C ILE A 472 -10.65 -22.31 -18.75
N GLY A 473 -11.56 -23.26 -18.96
CA GLY A 473 -12.99 -22.97 -19.08
C GLY A 473 -13.65 -22.65 -17.73
N GLU A 474 -14.84 -22.07 -17.81
CA GLU A 474 -15.61 -21.65 -16.63
C GLU A 474 -15.91 -22.83 -15.67
N GLU A 475 -16.26 -24.01 -16.21
CA GLU A 475 -16.56 -25.18 -15.39
C GLU A 475 -15.36 -25.63 -14.54
N GLU A 476 -14.17 -25.66 -15.14
CA GLU A 476 -12.94 -26.01 -14.42
C GLU A 476 -12.58 -24.94 -13.37
N ARG A 477 -12.72 -23.66 -13.71
CA ARG A 477 -12.54 -22.52 -12.79
C ARG A 477 -13.45 -22.66 -11.58
N GLN A 478 -14.74 -22.84 -11.78
CA GLN A 478 -15.72 -22.97 -10.71
C GLN A 478 -15.48 -24.19 -9.82
N LYS A 479 -15.02 -25.30 -10.38
CA LYS A 479 -14.63 -26.49 -9.60
C LYS A 479 -13.45 -26.17 -8.66
N LYS A 480 -12.43 -25.49 -9.15
CA LYS A 480 -11.26 -25.08 -8.36
C LYS A 480 -11.67 -24.09 -7.24
N ILE A 481 -12.46 -23.07 -7.57
CA ILE A 481 -12.97 -22.07 -6.61
C ILE A 481 -13.86 -22.72 -5.54
N SER A 482 -14.72 -23.66 -5.92
CA SER A 482 -15.55 -24.41 -4.95
C SER A 482 -14.69 -25.22 -3.96
N GLY A 483 -13.60 -25.82 -4.45
CA GLY A 483 -12.62 -26.50 -3.60
C GLY A 483 -11.92 -25.56 -2.64
N TRP A 484 -11.49 -24.39 -3.13
CA TRP A 484 -10.90 -23.33 -2.33
C TRP A 484 -11.85 -22.84 -1.23
N ASN A 485 -13.07 -22.47 -1.58
CA ASN A 485 -14.08 -22.01 -0.62
C ASN A 485 -14.37 -23.00 0.49
N ARG A 486 -14.31 -24.31 0.16
CA ARG A 486 -14.42 -25.38 1.16
C ARG A 486 -13.17 -25.44 2.04
N ALA A 487 -11.96 -25.31 1.48
CA ALA A 487 -10.71 -25.33 2.23
C ALA A 487 -10.62 -24.16 3.24
N VAL A 488 -10.99 -22.94 2.82
CA VAL A 488 -11.00 -21.75 3.68
C VAL A 488 -11.85 -21.97 4.93
N LYS A 489 -13.00 -22.65 4.81
CA LYS A 489 -13.89 -22.92 5.98
C LYS A 489 -13.21 -23.73 7.07
N TYR A 490 -12.24 -24.58 6.75
CA TYR A 490 -11.50 -25.36 7.74
C TYR A 490 -10.43 -24.54 8.50
N SER A 491 -10.10 -23.35 8.03
CA SER A 491 -9.15 -22.46 8.71
C SER A 491 -9.80 -21.49 9.68
N TYR A 492 -11.12 -21.27 9.58
CA TYR A 492 -11.84 -20.30 10.42
C TYR A 492 -11.82 -20.65 11.89
N GLY A 493 -11.63 -19.60 12.71
CA GLY A 493 -11.80 -19.67 14.17
C GLY A 493 -10.83 -20.62 14.87
N TRP A 494 -9.75 -21.07 14.22
CA TRP A 494 -8.84 -22.08 14.74
C TRP A 494 -8.33 -21.80 16.18
N GLU A 495 -8.04 -20.54 16.49
CA GLU A 495 -7.55 -20.14 17.83
C GLU A 495 -8.67 -19.70 18.80
N LYS A 496 -9.96 -19.75 18.42
CA LYS A 496 -11.04 -19.37 19.33
C LYS A 496 -11.34 -20.40 20.41
N GLU A 497 -10.90 -21.63 20.22
CA GLU A 497 -11.21 -22.77 21.12
C GLU A 497 -10.05 -23.16 22.03
N SER A 498 -8.97 -22.38 22.10
CA SER A 498 -7.82 -22.64 22.97
C SER A 498 -7.74 -21.77 24.21
#